data_7f20298bc4ad75ea39446321d1d14ded
#
_entry.id   7f20298bc4ad75ea39446321d1d14ded
#
_cell.length_a   1.000
_cell.length_b   1.000
_cell.length_c   1.000
_cell.angle_alpha   90.00
_cell.angle_beta   90.00
_cell.angle_gamma   90.00
#
_symmetry.space_group_name_H-M   'P 1'
#
loop_
_entity.id
_entity.type
_entity.pdbx_description
1 polymer ?
#
loop_
_entity_poly.entity_id
_entity_poly.type
_entity_poly.pdbx_seq_one_letter_code
_entity_poly.pdbx_strand_id
1 'polypeptide(L)' 'MPNYDADRYRKQAEEARQQAEKAISPLDKEAWLRVAEEWLKLALSAEGRHRG' A
#
# COMPACT_ATOMS: atom_id res chain seq x y z
N MET A 1 6.84 10.08 18.69
CA MET A 1 5.95 8.92 18.56
C MET A 1 6.21 8.19 17.26
N PRO A 2 6.37 6.89 17.30
CA PRO A 2 6.53 6.16 16.06
C PRO A 2 5.26 6.23 15.23
N ASN A 3 5.45 6.20 13.93
CA ASN A 3 4.34 6.31 13.00
C ASN A 3 3.85 4.91 12.60
N TYR A 4 3.16 4.27 13.51
CA TYR A 4 2.69 2.91 13.28
C TYR A 4 1.74 2.82 12.11
N ASP A 5 0.92 3.86 11.91
CA ASP A 5 -0.05 3.81 10.82
C ASP A 5 0.62 3.79 9.47
N ALA A 6 1.64 4.63 9.28
CA ALA A 6 2.36 4.64 8.02
C ALA A 6 3.05 3.31 7.76
N ASP A 7 3.67 2.73 8.79
CA ASP A 7 4.33 1.45 8.64
C ASP A 7 3.35 0.36 8.28
N ARG A 8 2.19 0.38 8.90
CA ARG A 8 1.14 -0.57 8.61
C ARG A 8 0.67 -0.49 7.17
N TYR A 9 0.44 0.74 6.72
CA TYR A 9 -0.03 0.97 5.36
C TYR A 9 1.00 0.51 4.34
N ARG A 10 2.28 0.77 4.62
CA ARG A 10 3.35 0.31 3.73
C ARG A 10 3.39 -1.20 3.65
N LYS A 11 3.21 -1.86 4.79
CA LYS A 11 3.21 -3.31 4.82
C LYS A 11 2.05 -3.86 3.99
N GLN A 12 0.88 -3.25 4.11
CA GLN A 12 -0.26 -3.67 3.31
C GLN A 12 0.00 -3.46 1.83
N ALA A 13 0.63 -2.34 1.48
CA ALA A 13 0.96 -2.08 0.09
C ALA A 13 1.90 -3.15 -0.45
N GLU A 14 2.89 -3.54 0.35
CA GLU A 14 3.83 -4.57 -0.04
C GLU A 14 3.13 -5.89 -0.27
N GLU A 15 2.23 -6.26 0.62
CA GLU A 15 1.49 -7.50 0.46
C GLU A 15 0.62 -7.48 -0.77
N ALA A 16 0.00 -6.34 -1.06
CA ALA A 16 -0.81 -6.22 -2.27
C ALA A 16 0.06 -6.37 -3.51
N ARG A 17 1.25 -5.80 -3.49
CA ARG A 17 2.18 -5.96 -4.61
C ARG A 17 2.56 -7.42 -4.82
N GLN A 18 2.79 -8.13 -3.74
CA GLN A 18 3.11 -9.55 -3.84
C GLN A 18 1.96 -10.33 -4.46
N GLN A 19 0.74 -9.99 -4.09
CA GLN A 19 -0.41 -10.63 -4.68
C GLN A 19 -0.49 -10.32 -6.17
N ALA A 20 -0.16 -9.09 -6.56
CA ALA A 20 -0.16 -8.72 -7.96
C ALA A 20 0.83 -9.56 -8.75
N GLU A 21 2.00 -9.82 -8.15
CA GLU A 21 3.01 -10.62 -8.83
C GLU A 21 2.57 -12.06 -9.02
N LYS A 22 1.78 -12.57 -8.09
CA LYS A 22 1.28 -13.92 -8.16
C LYS A 22 0.06 -14.05 -9.04
N ALA A 23 -0.59 -12.95 -9.34
CA ALA A 23 -1.83 -12.97 -10.11
C ALA A 23 -1.55 -13.47 -11.53
N ILE A 24 -2.38 -14.41 -11.99
CA ILE A 24 -2.25 -14.94 -13.32
C ILE A 24 -3.00 -14.06 -14.32
N SER A 25 -4.16 -13.58 -13.91
CA SER A 25 -5.00 -12.75 -14.76
C SER A 25 -4.50 -11.32 -14.78
N PRO A 26 -4.39 -10.68 -15.96
CA PRO A 26 -4.01 -9.27 -16.03
C PRO A 26 -4.96 -8.36 -15.26
N LEU A 27 -6.25 -8.69 -15.25
CA LEU A 27 -7.22 -7.89 -14.51
C LEU A 27 -6.97 -7.97 -13.01
N ASP A 28 -6.69 -9.17 -12.54
CA ASP A 28 -6.39 -9.35 -11.12
C ASP A 28 -5.12 -8.60 -10.76
N LYS A 29 -4.12 -8.68 -11.61
CA LYS A 29 -2.87 -8.01 -11.36
C LYS A 29 -3.08 -6.50 -11.24
N GLU A 30 -3.83 -5.93 -12.15
CA GLU A 30 -4.13 -4.50 -12.11
C GLU A 30 -4.88 -4.12 -10.85
N ALA A 31 -5.84 -4.96 -10.45
CA ALA A 31 -6.61 -4.69 -9.27
C ALA A 31 -5.70 -4.64 -8.03
N TRP A 32 -4.80 -5.60 -7.92
CA TRP A 32 -3.89 -5.63 -6.78
C TRP A 32 -2.92 -4.46 -6.79
N LEU A 33 -2.45 -4.06 -7.96
CA LEU A 33 -1.57 -2.90 -8.07
C LEU A 33 -2.28 -1.63 -7.63
N ARG A 34 -3.55 -1.52 -7.98
CA ARG A 34 -4.34 -0.37 -7.56
C ARG A 34 -4.52 -0.35 -6.05
N VAL A 35 -4.78 -1.51 -5.46
CA VAL A 35 -4.88 -1.63 -4.02
C VAL A 35 -3.57 -1.19 -3.35
N ALA A 36 -2.45 -1.64 -3.91
CA ALA A 36 -1.15 -1.25 -3.37
C ALA A 36 -0.95 0.26 -3.42
N GLU A 37 -1.36 0.88 -4.51
CA GLU A 37 -1.25 2.34 -4.63
C GLU A 37 -2.08 3.06 -3.59
N GLU A 38 -3.28 2.57 -3.34
CA GLU A 38 -4.14 3.19 -2.33
C GLU A 38 -3.50 3.11 -0.95
N TRP A 39 -2.91 1.98 -0.62
CA TRP A 39 -2.22 1.85 0.66
C TRP A 39 -1.03 2.79 0.75
N LEU A 40 -0.29 2.96 -0.35
CA LEU A 40 0.83 3.90 -0.37
C LEU A 40 0.38 5.33 -0.18
N LYS A 41 -0.74 5.69 -0.78
CA LYS A 41 -1.28 7.02 -0.59
C LYS A 41 -1.65 7.27 0.87
N LEU A 42 -2.24 6.26 1.50
CA LEU A 42 -2.56 6.37 2.91
C LEU A 42 -1.29 6.52 3.75
N ALA A 43 -0.25 5.79 3.39
CA ALA A 43 1.01 5.87 4.13
C ALA A 43 1.61 7.27 4.01
N LEU A 44 1.61 7.82 2.81
CA LEU A 44 2.14 9.15 2.60
C LEU A 44 1.31 10.19 3.35
N SER A 45 0.00 10.03 3.34
CA SER A 45 -0.87 10.94 4.05
C SER A 45 -0.61 10.91 5.54
N ALA A 46 -0.42 9.71 6.08
CA ALA A 46 -0.13 9.55 7.50
C ALA A 46 1.19 10.21 7.86
N GLU A 47 2.20 10.05 7.01
CA GLU A 47 3.50 10.67 7.23
C GLU A 47 3.41 12.19 7.15
N GLY A 48 2.67 12.67 6.17
CA GLY A 48 2.51 14.10 6.01
C GLY A 48 1.82 14.73 7.20
N ARG A 49 0.83 14.05 7.72
CA ARG A 49 0.11 14.52 8.89
C ARG A 49 1.03 14.59 10.10
N HIS A 50 1.91 13.61 10.21
CA HIS A 50 2.82 13.55 11.34
C HIS A 50 3.85 14.67 11.32
N ARG A 51 4.20 15.12 10.13
CA ARG A 51 5.16 16.20 9.97
C ARG A 51 4.58 17.54 10.37
N GLY A 52 3.30 17.65 10.28
CA GLY A 52 2.49 18.81 10.63
C GLY A 52 3.10 19.94 11.30
#